data_3b6180ee37b8222d810a0bc107657a4e
#
_entry.id   3b6180ee37b8222d810a0bc107657a4e
#
_cell.length_a   1.000
_cell.length_b   1.000
_cell.length_c   1.000
_cell.angle_alpha   90.00
_cell.angle_beta   90.00
_cell.angle_gamma   90.00
#
_symmetry.space_group_name_H-M   'P 1'
#
loop_
_entity.id
_entity.type
_entity.pdbx_description
1 polymer ?
#
loop_
_entity_poly.entity_id
_entity_poly.type
_entity_poly.pdbx_seq_one_letter_code
_entity_poly.pdbx_strand_id
1 'polypeptide(L)'
;MKNVITNEKLPYIPETFTLGCHTFKVQLYEKLYDDNDPLYGQFDYEEQVIRIRIFKDNGKPLSKECILNTYYHELFHAFNYLWNTGSNESLASTFAMLMCEYETTRRYDKE
;
A
#
# COMPACT_ATOMS: atom_id res chain seq x y z
N MET A 1 -1.34 -15.16 8.15
CA MET A 1 -0.34 -14.39 7.76
C MET A 1 0.80 -14.33 8.63
N LYS A 2 1.55 -15.32 8.55
CA LYS A 2 2.66 -15.48 9.33
C LYS A 2 3.85 -14.75 8.91
N ASN A 3 3.88 -14.17 7.75
CA ASN A 3 5.10 -13.60 7.19
C ASN A 3 5.14 -12.09 7.19
N VAL A 4 4.37 -11.50 8.09
CA VAL A 4 4.38 -10.03 8.21
C VAL A 4 5.73 -9.59 8.79
N ILE A 5 6.29 -8.55 8.20
CA ILE A 5 7.57 -8.01 8.61
C ILE A 5 7.36 -6.55 9.00
N THR A 6 8.11 -6.08 10.00
CA THR A 6 7.93 -4.70 10.42
C THR A 6 8.51 -3.74 9.41
N ASN A 7 7.93 -2.54 9.33
CA ASN A 7 8.40 -1.52 8.40
C ASN A 7 9.71 -0.89 8.78
N GLU A 8 10.26 -1.21 9.95
CA GLU A 8 11.54 -0.63 10.32
C GLU A 8 12.61 -0.95 9.31
N LYS A 9 12.46 -2.06 8.57
CA LYS A 9 13.44 -2.41 7.58
C LYS A 9 13.28 -1.65 6.28
N LEU A 10 12.16 -0.99 6.09
CA LEU A 10 11.88 -0.26 4.87
C LEU A 10 11.28 1.10 5.23
N PRO A 11 12.14 2.01 5.68
CA PRO A 11 11.62 3.30 6.18
C PRO A 11 10.99 4.18 5.11
N TYR A 12 11.16 3.83 3.83
CA TYR A 12 10.53 4.59 2.77
C TYR A 12 9.10 4.13 2.47
N ILE A 13 8.61 3.10 3.17
CA ILE A 13 7.23 2.64 3.04
C ILE A 13 6.50 3.04 4.32
N PRO A 14 5.43 3.83 4.24
CA PRO A 14 4.73 4.26 5.46
C PRO A 14 3.98 3.09 6.08
N GLU A 15 3.79 3.15 7.40
CA GLU A 15 3.02 2.14 8.09
C GLU A 15 1.53 2.35 7.93
N THR A 16 1.12 3.60 7.90
CA THR A 16 -0.29 3.95 7.74
C THR A 16 -0.42 5.24 6.96
N PHE A 17 -1.58 5.45 6.39
CA PHE A 17 -1.95 6.71 5.79
C PHE A 17 -3.47 6.80 5.76
N THR A 18 -3.99 7.99 5.55
CA THR A 18 -5.43 8.21 5.52
C THR A 18 -5.84 8.79 4.18
N LEU A 19 -6.91 8.25 3.63
CA LEU A 19 -7.52 8.74 2.40
C LEU A 19 -9.03 8.73 2.60
N GLY A 20 -9.67 9.86 2.35
CA GLY A 20 -11.12 9.93 2.42
C GLY A 20 -11.66 9.52 3.78
N CYS A 21 -10.95 9.89 4.83
CA CYS A 21 -11.32 9.54 6.20
C CYS A 21 -11.13 8.06 6.55
N HIS A 22 -10.54 7.29 5.64
CA HIS A 22 -10.26 5.89 5.91
C HIS A 22 -8.78 5.71 6.17
N THR A 23 -8.44 5.06 7.27
CA THR A 23 -7.04 4.80 7.58
C THR A 23 -6.66 3.42 7.07
N PHE A 24 -5.59 3.39 6.30
CA PHE A 24 -5.08 2.16 5.71
C PHE A 24 -3.78 1.79 6.36
N LYS A 25 -3.55 0.49 6.50
CA LYS A 25 -2.29 -0.04 7.01
C LYS A 25 -1.50 -0.60 5.84
N VAL A 26 -0.19 -0.54 5.94
CA VAL A 26 0.69 -1.14 4.94
C VAL A 26 1.49 -2.22 5.64
N GLN A 27 1.38 -3.44 5.15
CA GLN A 27 2.03 -4.60 5.75
C GLN A 27 3.00 -5.23 4.78
N LEU A 28 4.15 -5.65 5.27
CA LEU A 28 5.20 -6.24 4.46
C LEU A 28 5.25 -7.73 4.72
N TYR A 29 5.41 -8.50 3.64
CA TYR A 29 5.39 -9.95 3.73
C TYR A 29 6.60 -10.54 3.02
N GLU A 30 7.08 -11.67 3.54
CA GLU A 30 8.09 -12.42 2.81
C GLU A 30 7.50 -12.99 1.53
N LYS A 31 6.32 -13.54 1.63
CA LYS A 31 5.63 -14.11 0.48
C LYS A 31 4.16 -13.77 0.57
N LEU A 32 3.53 -13.66 -0.57
CA LEU A 32 2.15 -13.25 -0.64
C LEU A 32 1.48 -14.05 -1.74
N TYR A 33 0.33 -14.63 -1.43
CA TYR A 33 -0.41 -15.46 -2.36
C TYR A 33 -1.88 -15.13 -2.35
N ASP A 34 -2.51 -15.31 -3.52
CA ASP A 34 -3.96 -15.27 -3.63
C ASP A 34 -4.33 -16.64 -4.14
N ASP A 35 -4.93 -17.45 -3.28
CA ASP A 35 -5.12 -18.86 -3.51
C ASP A 35 -3.75 -19.46 -3.69
N ASN A 36 -3.38 -19.97 -4.80
CA ASN A 36 -2.05 -20.49 -4.99
C ASN A 36 -1.21 -19.64 -5.92
N ASP A 37 -1.69 -18.47 -6.27
CA ASP A 37 -0.97 -17.60 -7.19
C ASP A 37 -0.12 -16.62 -6.42
N PRO A 38 1.18 -16.55 -6.72
CA PRO A 38 2.04 -15.59 -6.04
C PRO A 38 1.72 -14.16 -6.48
N LEU A 39 1.79 -13.24 -5.53
CA LEU A 39 1.51 -11.84 -5.78
C LEU A 39 2.69 -11.00 -5.32
N TYR A 40 2.90 -9.86 -5.95
CA TYR A 40 3.85 -8.87 -5.45
C TYR A 40 3.16 -7.93 -4.47
N GLY A 41 1.89 -7.67 -4.67
CA GLY A 41 1.14 -6.81 -3.78
C GLY A 41 -0.33 -7.09 -3.83
N GLN A 42 -1.07 -6.52 -2.89
CA GLN A 42 -2.50 -6.72 -2.80
C GLN A 42 -3.13 -5.56 -2.07
N PHE A 43 -4.26 -5.09 -2.57
CA PHE A 43 -5.06 -4.08 -1.88
C PHE A 43 -6.34 -4.76 -1.41
N ASP A 44 -6.57 -4.70 -0.09
CA ASP A 44 -7.74 -5.32 0.52
C ASP A 44 -8.59 -4.20 1.09
N TYR A 45 -9.66 -3.84 0.38
CA TYR A 45 -10.46 -2.70 0.80
C TYR A 45 -11.33 -3.00 2.01
N GLU A 46 -11.66 -4.25 2.23
CA GLU A 46 -12.46 -4.60 3.40
C GLU A 46 -11.67 -4.46 4.68
N GLU A 47 -10.41 -4.88 4.64
CA GLU A 47 -9.54 -4.77 5.80
C GLU A 47 -8.82 -3.43 5.83
N GLN A 48 -8.87 -2.68 4.73
CA GLN A 48 -8.17 -1.41 4.57
C GLN A 48 -6.67 -1.60 4.77
N VAL A 49 -6.12 -2.52 4.00
CA VAL A 49 -4.73 -2.91 4.09
C VAL A 49 -4.12 -2.98 2.70
N ILE A 50 -2.88 -2.51 2.59
CA ILE A 50 -2.06 -2.78 1.43
C ILE A 50 -0.99 -3.78 1.88
N ARG A 51 -0.87 -4.90 1.17
CA ARG A 51 0.11 -5.92 1.49
C ARG A 51 1.16 -5.94 0.39
N ILE A 52 2.42 -6.00 0.77
CA ILE A 52 3.53 -5.94 -0.18
C ILE A 52 4.52 -7.04 0.12
N ARG A 53 4.90 -7.76 -0.92
CA ARG A 53 5.92 -8.78 -0.82
C ARG A 53 7.29 -8.13 -0.97
N ILE A 54 8.26 -8.51 -0.16
CA ILE A 54 9.57 -7.88 -0.21
C ILE A 54 10.72 -8.85 -0.49
N PHE A 55 10.45 -10.14 -0.66
CA PHE A 55 11.50 -11.10 -1.00
C PHE A 55 11.18 -11.86 -2.28
N LYS A 56 12.24 -12.22 -3.00
CA LYS A 56 12.13 -13.07 -4.17
C LYS A 56 11.90 -14.52 -3.73
N ASP A 57 11.54 -15.36 -4.69
CA ASP A 57 11.35 -16.79 -4.39
C ASP A 57 12.60 -17.43 -3.84
N ASN A 58 13.77 -16.96 -4.24
CA ASN A 58 15.04 -17.53 -3.78
C ASN A 58 15.49 -16.97 -2.43
N GLY A 59 14.62 -16.17 -1.78
CA GLY A 59 14.92 -15.64 -0.46
C GLY A 59 15.72 -14.36 -0.45
N LYS A 60 16.10 -13.84 -1.60
CA LYS A 60 16.83 -12.58 -1.64
C LYS A 60 15.86 -11.42 -1.68
N PRO A 61 16.24 -10.27 -1.12
CA PRO A 61 15.34 -9.12 -1.09
C PRO A 61 15.02 -8.62 -2.50
N LEU A 62 13.81 -8.16 -2.69
CA LEU A 62 13.46 -7.44 -3.90
C LEU A 62 14.11 -6.07 -3.84
N SER A 63 14.36 -5.48 -5.00
CA SER A 63 14.99 -4.17 -5.05
C SER A 63 14.04 -3.10 -4.52
N LYS A 64 14.63 -1.97 -4.10
CA LYS A 64 13.83 -0.85 -3.64
C LYS A 64 12.86 -0.38 -4.72
N GLU A 65 13.33 -0.33 -5.98
CA GLU A 65 12.48 0.09 -7.07
C GLU A 65 11.30 -0.85 -7.26
N CYS A 66 11.53 -2.15 -7.13
CA CYS A 66 10.45 -3.11 -7.28
C CYS A 66 9.42 -2.94 -6.19
N ILE A 67 9.88 -2.79 -4.95
CA ILE A 67 8.99 -2.63 -3.81
C ILE A 67 8.18 -1.34 -3.92
N LEU A 68 8.84 -0.24 -4.29
CA LEU A 68 8.14 1.04 -4.45
C LEU A 68 7.12 0.97 -5.58
N ASN A 69 7.50 0.33 -6.69
CA ASN A 69 6.58 0.21 -7.80
C ASN A 69 5.33 -0.57 -7.38
N THR A 70 5.51 -1.64 -6.62
CA THR A 70 4.39 -2.41 -6.11
C THR A 70 3.53 -1.58 -5.16
N TYR A 71 4.17 -0.83 -4.26
CA TYR A 71 3.45 0.00 -3.32
C TYR A 71 2.61 1.04 -4.05
N TYR A 72 3.18 1.72 -5.04
CA TYR A 72 2.43 2.74 -5.77
C TYR A 72 1.31 2.14 -6.59
N HIS A 73 1.52 0.93 -7.10
CA HIS A 73 0.47 0.22 -7.82
C HIS A 73 -0.74 -0.04 -6.91
N GLU A 74 -0.48 -0.53 -5.70
CA GLU A 74 -1.57 -0.81 -4.77
C GLU A 74 -2.17 0.48 -4.20
N LEU A 75 -1.35 1.50 -4.03
CA LEU A 75 -1.84 2.80 -3.60
C LEU A 75 -2.82 3.36 -4.64
N PHE A 76 -2.53 3.15 -5.92
CA PHE A 76 -3.44 3.56 -6.97
C PHE A 76 -4.79 2.86 -6.81
N HIS A 77 -4.77 1.57 -6.47
CA HIS A 77 -6.03 0.85 -6.27
C HIS A 77 -6.84 1.44 -5.12
N ALA A 78 -6.16 1.87 -4.06
CA ALA A 78 -6.85 2.50 -2.95
C ALA A 78 -7.50 3.82 -3.37
N PHE A 79 -6.76 4.65 -4.14
CA PHE A 79 -7.31 5.89 -4.67
C PHE A 79 -8.50 5.59 -5.58
N ASN A 80 -8.35 4.61 -6.45
CA ASN A 80 -9.38 4.26 -7.41
C ASN A 80 -10.64 3.75 -6.73
N TYR A 81 -10.47 2.98 -5.66
CA TYR A 81 -11.61 2.48 -4.91
C TYR A 81 -12.42 3.63 -4.33
N LEU A 82 -11.74 4.59 -3.68
CA LEU A 82 -12.43 5.71 -3.07
C LEU A 82 -13.03 6.64 -4.11
N TRP A 83 -12.37 6.77 -5.24
CA TRP A 83 -12.80 7.61 -6.33
C TRP A 83 -14.11 7.08 -6.89
N ASN A 84 -14.23 5.76 -7.02
CA ASN A 84 -15.43 5.17 -7.60
C ASN A 84 -16.60 5.12 -6.65
N THR A 85 -16.38 5.40 -5.37
CA THR A 85 -17.47 5.40 -4.41
C THR A 85 -18.01 6.79 -4.17
N GLY A 86 -17.42 7.82 -4.77
CA GLY A 86 -17.86 9.18 -4.56
C GLY A 86 -18.27 9.85 -5.85
N SER A 87 -18.44 11.15 -5.77
CA SER A 87 -18.73 11.93 -6.93
C SER A 87 -17.47 12.03 -7.77
N ASN A 88 -17.59 11.89 -9.07
CA ASN A 88 -16.44 12.01 -9.92
C ASN A 88 -16.54 13.20 -10.82
N GLU A 89 -17.20 14.24 -10.37
CA GLU A 89 -17.37 15.39 -11.18
C GLU A 89 -16.04 16.05 -11.54
N SER A 90 -15.03 15.86 -10.72
CA SER A 90 -13.74 16.44 -11.03
C SER A 90 -12.66 15.49 -10.56
N LEU A 91 -12.10 14.76 -11.48
CA LEU A 91 -11.05 13.80 -11.16
C LEU A 91 -9.82 14.48 -10.60
N ALA A 92 -9.46 15.62 -11.17
CA ALA A 92 -8.26 16.34 -10.74
C ALA A 92 -8.42 16.85 -9.31
N SER A 93 -9.58 17.38 -8.99
CA SER A 93 -9.83 17.87 -7.64
C SER A 93 -9.84 16.74 -6.63
N THR A 94 -10.47 15.63 -6.98
CA THR A 94 -10.50 14.48 -6.08
C THR A 94 -9.11 13.94 -5.84
N PHE A 95 -8.33 13.81 -6.90
CA PHE A 95 -6.97 13.31 -6.77
C PHE A 95 -6.14 14.25 -5.90
N ALA A 96 -6.26 15.55 -6.11
CA ALA A 96 -5.50 16.53 -5.34
C ALA A 96 -5.87 16.46 -3.86
N MET A 97 -7.14 16.32 -3.56
CA MET A 97 -7.60 16.22 -2.18
C MET A 97 -7.05 14.96 -1.51
N LEU A 98 -7.12 13.84 -2.21
CA LEU A 98 -6.62 12.59 -1.66
C LEU A 98 -5.11 12.61 -1.49
N MET A 99 -4.39 13.21 -2.43
CA MET A 99 -2.94 13.32 -2.31
C MET A 99 -2.54 14.21 -1.15
N CYS A 100 -3.27 15.30 -0.96
CA CYS A 100 -3.01 16.18 0.16
C CYS A 100 -3.22 15.44 1.48
N GLU A 101 -4.29 14.68 1.57
CA GLU A 101 -4.58 13.91 2.77
C GLU A 101 -3.50 12.85 3.00
N TYR A 102 -3.11 12.18 1.92
CA TYR A 102 -2.07 11.16 2.01
C TYR A 102 -0.77 11.76 2.54
N GLU A 103 -0.33 12.87 1.96
CA GLU A 103 0.94 13.48 2.34
C GLU A 103 0.95 13.95 3.79
N THR A 104 -0.20 14.38 4.28
CA THR A 104 -0.24 14.92 5.63
C THR A 104 -0.51 13.89 6.69
N THR A 105 -0.95 12.68 6.30
CA THR A 105 -1.29 11.65 7.29
C THR A 105 -0.39 10.44 7.29
N ARG A 106 0.46 10.30 6.28
CA ARG A 106 1.31 9.09 6.24
C ARG A 106 2.26 9.09 7.41
N ARG A 107 2.46 7.91 7.97
CA ARG A 107 3.34 7.72 9.12
C ARG A 107 4.31 6.62 8.82
N TYR A 108 5.56 6.87 9.13
CA TYR A 108 6.65 5.94 8.90
C TYR A 108 7.15 5.40 10.21
N ASP A 109 7.66 4.17 10.14
CA ASP A 109 8.28 3.58 11.31
C ASP A 109 9.51 4.40 11.65
N LYS A 110 9.60 4.82 12.91
CA LYS A 110 10.68 5.64 13.26
C LYS A 110 11.70 4.91 13.93
N GLU A 111 12.76 5.16 13.77
CA GLU A 111 13.78 4.57 14.48
C GLU A 111 13.87 4.94 15.80
#